data_d7a980fa72f76728628071c5fac24e8d
#
_entry.id   d7a980fa72f76728628071c5fac24e8d
#
_cell.length_a   1.000
_cell.length_b   1.000
_cell.length_c   1.000
_cell.angle_alpha   90.00
_cell.angle_beta   90.00
_cell.angle_gamma   90.00
#
_symmetry.space_group_name_H-M   'P 1'
#
loop_
_entity.id
_entity.type
_entity.pdbx_description
1 polymer ?
#
loop_
_entity_poly.entity_id
_entity_poly.type
_entity_poly.pdbx_seq_one_letter_code
_entity_poly.pdbx_strand_id
1 'polypeptide(L)'
;VNIDHVATVRDARGTSYPDPLIAAKIVKEAGGDGITAHLREDRRHIVDQDIGRLKQQNILPLNLEMAVTDEMQKIALDVLPNAVCLVPEKREERTTEGGLNVSKNISSLRSFIEPIKKKHIRVSLFIEPSEKQIDAAKSIGADIIELHTGYFCDLYENNDKNYIEVIKTIEKAAKYAFKLGLEVHAGHGLTTGSVGYISKIREIKELNIGHAIISDSIFMGLGGAIEIMKQKIKEARLYRA
;
A
#
# COMPACT_ATOMS: atom_id res chain seq x y z
N VAL A 1 2.92 -5.62 -5.00
CA VAL A 1 2.77 -6.71 -4.02
C VAL A 1 3.50 -6.35 -2.75
N ASN A 2 2.79 -6.34 -1.60
CA ASN A 2 3.41 -6.19 -0.28
C ASN A 2 3.99 -7.53 0.18
N ILE A 3 5.28 -7.54 0.54
CA ILE A 3 6.02 -8.76 0.89
C ILE A 3 6.35 -8.88 2.39
N ASP A 4 5.75 -8.07 3.24
CA ASP A 4 6.04 -8.02 4.69
C ASP A 4 5.87 -9.39 5.36
N HIS A 5 4.82 -10.11 5.01
CA HIS A 5 4.54 -11.41 5.64
C HIS A 5 5.52 -12.51 5.23
N VAL A 6 6.30 -12.34 4.16
CA VAL A 6 7.45 -13.22 3.88
C VAL A 6 8.49 -13.08 5.00
N ALA A 7 8.77 -11.84 5.40
CA ALA A 7 9.66 -11.58 6.53
C ALA A 7 9.04 -12.05 7.87
N THR A 8 7.71 -11.90 8.05
CA THR A 8 7.03 -12.45 9.25
C THR A 8 7.26 -13.96 9.39
N VAL A 9 7.18 -14.73 8.31
CA VAL A 9 7.46 -16.18 8.33
C VAL A 9 8.92 -16.46 8.69
N ARG A 10 9.86 -15.70 8.13
CA ARG A 10 11.29 -15.75 8.48
C ARG A 10 11.50 -15.54 9.97
N ASP A 11 10.89 -14.51 10.51
CA ASP A 11 11.11 -14.06 11.89
C ASP A 11 10.44 -14.99 12.91
N ALA A 12 9.37 -15.72 12.53
CA ALA A 12 8.72 -16.71 13.38
C ALA A 12 9.68 -17.81 13.90
N ARG A 13 10.78 -18.07 13.17
CA ARG A 13 11.82 -19.03 13.58
C ARG A 13 13.18 -18.37 13.83
N GLY A 14 13.36 -17.07 13.55
CA GLY A 14 14.64 -16.39 13.64
C GLY A 14 15.69 -16.93 12.66
N THR A 15 15.26 -17.35 11.46
CA THR A 15 16.12 -17.89 10.39
C THR A 15 16.44 -16.83 9.34
N SER A 16 17.27 -17.17 8.35
CA SER A 16 17.55 -16.32 7.21
C SER A 16 16.55 -16.50 6.05
N TYR A 17 15.58 -17.37 6.18
CA TYR A 17 14.57 -17.71 5.17
C TYR A 17 13.16 -17.76 5.75
N PRO A 18 12.13 -17.53 4.91
CA PRO A 18 12.16 -17.10 3.52
C PRO A 18 12.75 -15.69 3.36
N ASP A 19 13.50 -15.46 2.27
CA ASP A 19 14.16 -14.18 2.00
C ASP A 19 13.22 -13.25 1.20
N PRO A 20 12.91 -12.03 1.66
CA PRO A 20 12.11 -11.06 0.93
C PRO A 20 12.64 -10.72 -0.47
N LEU A 21 13.97 -10.78 -0.67
CA LEU A 21 14.57 -10.55 -1.98
C LEU A 21 14.23 -11.66 -2.99
N ILE A 22 14.16 -12.91 -2.54
CA ILE A 22 13.70 -14.03 -3.36
C ILE A 22 12.22 -13.83 -3.72
N ALA A 23 11.40 -13.43 -2.74
CA ALA A 23 10.00 -13.11 -3.00
C ALA A 23 9.85 -12.01 -4.07
N ALA A 24 10.64 -10.93 -4.01
CA ALA A 24 10.63 -9.87 -5.02
C ALA A 24 10.95 -10.38 -6.44
N LYS A 25 11.85 -11.34 -6.58
CA LYS A 25 12.16 -11.98 -7.89
C LYS A 25 10.94 -12.75 -8.41
N ILE A 26 10.32 -13.56 -7.55
CA ILE A 26 9.11 -14.32 -7.90
C ILE A 26 7.97 -13.37 -8.28
N VAL A 27 7.79 -12.26 -7.54
CA VAL A 27 6.79 -11.23 -7.87
C VAL A 27 7.00 -10.71 -9.28
N LYS A 28 8.24 -10.40 -9.66
CA LYS A 28 8.57 -9.95 -11.03
C LYS A 28 8.25 -11.01 -12.07
N GLU A 29 8.67 -12.24 -11.85
CA GLU A 29 8.45 -13.39 -12.76
C GLU A 29 6.96 -13.68 -12.97
N ALA A 30 6.15 -13.56 -11.92
CA ALA A 30 4.69 -13.69 -11.96
C ALA A 30 3.96 -12.44 -12.50
N GLY A 31 4.73 -11.42 -12.96
CA GLY A 31 4.18 -10.22 -13.58
C GLY A 31 3.65 -9.17 -12.61
N GLY A 32 4.09 -9.17 -11.34
CA GLY A 32 3.85 -8.04 -10.42
C GLY A 32 4.54 -6.77 -10.91
N ASP A 33 3.95 -5.62 -10.64
CA ASP A 33 4.39 -4.34 -11.21
C ASP A 33 5.29 -3.55 -10.25
N GLY A 34 5.22 -3.84 -8.93
CA GLY A 34 6.00 -3.18 -7.89
C GLY A 34 6.08 -4.01 -6.61
N ILE A 35 7.01 -3.64 -5.75
CA ILE A 35 7.16 -4.19 -4.40
C ILE A 35 6.78 -3.13 -3.39
N THR A 36 5.93 -3.50 -2.45
CA THR A 36 5.67 -2.73 -1.24
C THR A 36 6.30 -3.45 -0.06
N ALA A 37 7.05 -2.72 0.75
CA ALA A 37 7.65 -3.22 1.97
C ALA A 37 7.52 -2.16 3.08
N HIS A 38 6.97 -2.56 4.23
CA HIS A 38 6.77 -1.69 5.37
C HIS A 38 7.90 -1.87 6.39
N LEU A 39 8.78 -0.89 6.46
CA LEU A 39 9.77 -0.81 7.52
C LEU A 39 9.14 -0.15 8.75
N ARG A 40 8.62 -0.97 9.66
CA ARG A 40 8.01 -0.48 10.90
C ARG A 40 9.06 0.00 11.89
N GLU A 41 8.68 0.92 12.77
CA GLU A 41 9.56 1.38 13.86
C GLU A 41 10.07 0.22 14.74
N ASP A 42 9.24 -0.79 14.97
CA ASP A 42 9.57 -1.95 15.80
C ASP A 42 10.27 -3.12 15.05
N ARG A 43 10.49 -2.99 13.74
CA ARG A 43 11.17 -4.01 12.90
C ARG A 43 10.58 -5.44 13.05
N ARG A 44 9.28 -5.57 13.31
CA ARG A 44 8.65 -6.88 13.59
C ARG A 44 8.64 -7.86 12.39
N HIS A 45 9.02 -7.41 11.21
CA HIS A 45 9.11 -8.23 10.00
C HIS A 45 10.22 -7.73 9.07
N ILE A 46 9.95 -6.77 8.18
CA ILE A 46 10.98 -6.15 7.33
C ILE A 46 11.99 -5.39 8.21
N VAL A 47 13.27 -5.56 7.89
CA VAL A 47 14.38 -4.89 8.57
C VAL A 47 15.16 -4.02 7.59
N ASP A 48 15.99 -3.10 8.10
CA ASP A 48 16.75 -2.12 7.31
C ASP A 48 17.57 -2.78 6.20
N GLN A 49 18.17 -3.94 6.47
CA GLN A 49 18.94 -4.69 5.49
C GLN A 49 18.08 -5.18 4.32
N ASP A 50 16.82 -5.56 4.56
CA ASP A 50 15.92 -6.00 3.49
C ASP A 50 15.65 -4.84 2.53
N ILE A 51 15.34 -3.65 3.06
CA ILE A 51 15.07 -2.44 2.26
C ILE A 51 16.31 -2.07 1.43
N GLY A 52 17.49 -2.05 2.05
CA GLY A 52 18.75 -1.78 1.33
C GLY A 52 18.98 -2.76 0.17
N ARG A 53 18.79 -4.06 0.40
CA ARG A 53 18.95 -5.11 -0.61
C ARG A 53 17.91 -5.00 -1.74
N LEU A 54 16.65 -4.76 -1.42
CA LEU A 54 15.58 -4.57 -2.40
C LEU A 54 15.90 -3.39 -3.33
N LYS A 55 16.33 -2.26 -2.75
CA LYS A 55 16.71 -1.09 -3.55
C LYS A 55 17.96 -1.33 -4.39
N GLN A 56 18.99 -1.92 -3.81
CA GLN A 56 20.26 -2.20 -4.52
C GLN A 56 20.04 -3.13 -5.73
N GLN A 57 19.25 -4.18 -5.57
CA GLN A 57 18.96 -5.14 -6.64
C GLN A 57 17.99 -4.58 -7.70
N ASN A 58 17.21 -3.57 -7.36
CA ASN A 58 16.29 -2.86 -8.26
C ASN A 58 15.47 -3.77 -9.18
N ILE A 59 14.94 -4.86 -8.61
CA ILE A 59 14.19 -5.90 -9.34
C ILE A 59 12.89 -5.34 -9.89
N LEU A 60 12.17 -4.58 -9.07
CA LEU A 60 10.94 -3.84 -9.35
C LEU A 60 10.97 -2.51 -8.61
N PRO A 61 10.14 -1.53 -9.01
CA PRO A 61 9.96 -0.30 -8.23
C PRO A 61 9.63 -0.61 -6.77
N LEU A 62 10.32 0.05 -5.83
CA LEU A 62 10.09 -0.09 -4.40
C LEU A 62 9.20 1.04 -3.88
N ASN A 63 8.05 0.69 -3.31
CA ASN A 63 7.22 1.54 -2.45
C ASN A 63 7.55 1.23 -0.99
N LEU A 64 8.18 2.16 -0.29
CA LEU A 64 8.54 2.03 1.13
C LEU A 64 7.39 2.55 1.99
N GLU A 65 6.67 1.67 2.66
CA GLU A 65 5.73 2.06 3.72
C GLU A 65 6.50 2.39 5.00
N MET A 66 6.16 3.51 5.62
CA MET A 66 6.86 3.98 6.81
C MET A 66 6.01 4.92 7.66
N ALA A 67 6.31 4.97 8.97
CA ALA A 67 5.78 5.97 9.89
C ALA A 67 6.33 7.37 9.60
N VAL A 68 5.63 8.39 10.11
CA VAL A 68 6.06 9.80 10.00
C VAL A 68 7.01 10.13 11.14
N THR A 69 8.25 9.67 11.06
CA THR A 69 9.32 9.91 12.06
C THR A 69 10.62 10.33 11.40
N ASP A 70 11.45 11.07 12.13
CA ASP A 70 12.76 11.54 11.62
C ASP A 70 13.67 10.37 11.23
N GLU A 71 13.61 9.26 11.97
CA GLU A 71 14.36 8.04 11.66
C GLU A 71 13.95 7.49 10.29
N MET A 72 12.64 7.32 10.05
CA MET A 72 12.14 6.80 8.77
C MET A 72 12.40 7.76 7.62
N GLN A 73 12.29 9.06 7.85
CA GLN A 73 12.66 10.05 6.83
C GLN A 73 14.13 9.93 6.43
N LYS A 74 15.03 9.81 7.41
CA LYS A 74 16.47 9.61 7.14
C LYS A 74 16.71 8.34 6.32
N ILE A 75 16.10 7.22 6.71
CA ILE A 75 16.22 5.97 5.96
C ILE A 75 15.71 6.14 4.52
N ALA A 76 14.57 6.77 4.31
CA ALA A 76 14.04 7.03 2.97
C ALA A 76 14.99 7.89 2.13
N LEU A 77 15.64 8.92 2.74
CA LEU A 77 16.61 9.78 2.07
C LEU A 77 17.93 9.07 1.75
N ASP A 78 18.32 8.09 2.55
CA ASP A 78 19.53 7.28 2.31
C ASP A 78 19.27 6.17 1.25
N VAL A 79 18.11 5.52 1.32
CA VAL A 79 17.74 4.41 0.41
C VAL A 79 17.28 4.91 -0.96
N LEU A 80 16.62 6.06 -1.02
CA LEU A 80 16.03 6.64 -2.25
C LEU A 80 15.06 5.67 -2.96
N PRO A 81 13.98 5.19 -2.29
CA PRO A 81 12.99 4.33 -2.92
C PRO A 81 12.27 5.07 -4.07
N ASN A 82 11.52 4.34 -4.90
CA ASN A 82 10.74 4.95 -5.99
C ASN A 82 9.56 5.77 -5.46
N ALA A 83 8.98 5.30 -4.36
CA ALA A 83 7.94 6.00 -3.62
C ALA A 83 8.06 5.70 -2.13
N VAL A 84 7.54 6.59 -1.29
CA VAL A 84 7.21 6.32 0.10
C VAL A 84 5.70 6.37 0.27
N CYS A 85 5.15 5.48 1.10
CA CYS A 85 3.77 5.57 1.55
C CYS A 85 3.77 5.85 3.06
N LEU A 86 3.25 7.01 3.46
CA LEU A 86 3.17 7.38 4.86
C LEU A 86 1.93 6.74 5.48
N VAL A 87 2.17 5.89 6.48
CA VAL A 87 1.13 5.13 7.18
C VAL A 87 1.15 5.43 8.68
N PRO A 88 0.01 5.36 9.37
CA PRO A 88 -0.01 5.51 10.82
C PRO A 88 0.42 4.21 11.51
N GLU A 89 1.35 4.28 12.45
CA GLU A 89 1.71 3.16 13.31
C GLU A 89 1.14 3.30 14.73
N LYS A 90 0.97 4.54 15.20
CA LYS A 90 0.42 4.85 16.52
C LYS A 90 -1.06 5.24 16.41
N ARG A 91 -1.81 5.04 17.52
CA ARG A 91 -3.24 5.33 17.55
C ARG A 91 -3.56 6.81 17.33
N GLU A 92 -2.71 7.69 17.82
CA GLU A 92 -2.86 9.15 17.71
C GLU A 92 -2.73 9.66 16.27
N GLU A 93 -2.04 8.91 15.41
CA GLU A 93 -1.82 9.24 14.00
C GLU A 93 -3.01 8.86 13.12
N ARG A 94 -3.92 8.02 13.64
CA ARG A 94 -5.03 7.44 12.88
C ARG A 94 -6.26 8.34 12.88
N THR A 95 -7.05 8.17 11.84
CA THR A 95 -8.49 8.48 11.87
C THR A 95 -9.23 7.41 12.70
N THR A 96 -10.53 7.60 12.91
CA THR A 96 -11.37 6.59 13.58
C THR A 96 -11.39 5.24 12.84
N GLU A 97 -11.16 5.25 11.54
CA GLU A 97 -11.23 4.07 10.65
C GLU A 97 -9.87 3.48 10.30
N GLY A 98 -8.77 4.16 10.63
CA GLY A 98 -7.42 3.58 10.56
C GLY A 98 -6.42 4.22 9.61
N GLY A 99 -6.82 5.13 8.71
CA GLY A 99 -5.90 5.87 7.83
C GLY A 99 -5.15 7.00 8.54
N LEU A 100 -4.10 7.53 7.91
CA LEU A 100 -3.32 8.66 8.40
C LEU A 100 -4.19 9.94 8.47
N ASN A 101 -4.18 10.63 9.60
CA ASN A 101 -4.95 11.85 9.77
C ASN A 101 -4.21 13.08 9.25
N VAL A 102 -4.19 13.25 7.93
CA VAL A 102 -3.50 14.33 7.25
C VAL A 102 -4.09 15.70 7.61
N SER A 103 -5.43 15.79 7.67
CA SER A 103 -6.13 17.05 7.91
C SER A 103 -5.84 17.71 9.26
N LYS A 104 -5.40 16.93 10.26
CA LYS A 104 -4.98 17.48 11.56
C LYS A 104 -3.49 17.82 11.60
N ASN A 105 -2.69 17.35 10.65
CA ASN A 105 -1.23 17.42 10.69
C ASN A 105 -0.63 18.10 9.46
N ILE A 106 -1.36 19.02 8.81
CA ILE A 106 -0.97 19.64 7.52
C ILE A 106 0.43 20.26 7.58
N SER A 107 0.74 21.10 8.58
CA SER A 107 2.01 21.81 8.66
C SER A 107 3.20 20.86 8.87
N SER A 108 3.07 19.93 9.81
CA SER A 108 4.12 18.95 10.11
C SER A 108 4.38 18.01 8.93
N LEU A 109 3.31 17.47 8.32
CA LEU A 109 3.44 16.59 7.15
C LEU A 109 4.04 17.30 5.94
N ARG A 110 3.67 18.57 5.69
CA ARG A 110 4.27 19.36 4.62
C ARG A 110 5.79 19.51 4.81
N SER A 111 6.22 19.85 6.00
CA SER A 111 7.65 19.97 6.33
C SER A 111 8.36 18.61 6.24
N PHE A 112 7.69 17.55 6.66
CA PHE A 112 8.22 16.19 6.61
C PHE A 112 8.46 15.69 5.17
N ILE A 113 7.51 15.91 4.26
CA ILE A 113 7.64 15.40 2.88
C ILE A 113 8.54 16.26 1.99
N GLU A 114 8.80 17.51 2.34
CA GLU A 114 9.58 18.43 1.50
C GLU A 114 10.99 17.91 1.16
N PRO A 115 11.82 17.41 2.10
CA PRO A 115 13.12 16.82 1.79
C PRO A 115 13.02 15.58 0.90
N ILE A 116 12.00 14.75 1.12
CA ILE A 116 11.74 13.53 0.35
C ILE A 116 11.45 13.89 -1.11
N LYS A 117 10.57 14.88 -1.34
CA LYS A 117 10.22 15.35 -2.69
C LYS A 117 11.39 16.00 -3.40
N LYS A 118 12.27 16.73 -2.68
CA LYS A 118 13.51 17.29 -3.24
C LYS A 118 14.46 16.22 -3.80
N LYS A 119 14.34 14.98 -3.34
CA LYS A 119 15.08 13.83 -3.86
C LYS A 119 14.33 13.08 -4.97
N HIS A 120 13.25 13.66 -5.49
CA HIS A 120 12.41 13.05 -6.52
C HIS A 120 11.78 11.70 -6.12
N ILE A 121 11.63 11.45 -4.83
CA ILE A 121 10.88 10.32 -4.29
C ILE A 121 9.41 10.70 -4.29
N ARG A 122 8.56 9.89 -4.89
CA ARG A 122 7.11 10.12 -4.91
C ARG A 122 6.54 9.89 -3.51
N VAL A 123 5.59 10.73 -3.11
CA VAL A 123 4.96 10.63 -1.79
C VAL A 123 3.52 10.20 -1.92
N SER A 124 3.20 9.06 -1.34
CA SER A 124 1.85 8.52 -1.13
C SER A 124 1.44 8.69 0.32
N LEU A 125 0.14 8.89 0.54
CA LEU A 125 -0.46 8.96 1.87
C LEU A 125 -1.57 7.91 1.98
N PHE A 126 -1.47 7.02 2.96
CA PHE A 126 -2.50 6.03 3.26
C PHE A 126 -3.63 6.67 4.06
N ILE A 127 -4.75 6.95 3.42
CA ILE A 127 -5.85 7.74 3.98
C ILE A 127 -7.22 7.08 3.83
N GLU A 128 -8.17 7.52 4.67
CA GLU A 128 -9.57 7.18 4.48
C GLU A 128 -10.14 7.80 3.19
N PRO A 129 -11.17 7.18 2.57
CA PRO A 129 -11.87 7.71 1.40
C PRO A 129 -12.75 8.93 1.75
N SER A 130 -12.14 10.02 2.21
CA SER A 130 -12.75 11.25 2.69
C SER A 130 -12.24 12.45 1.93
N GLU A 131 -13.14 13.29 1.39
CA GLU A 131 -12.78 14.53 0.70
C GLU A 131 -11.88 15.41 1.56
N LYS A 132 -12.15 15.50 2.87
CA LYS A 132 -11.31 16.27 3.82
C LYS A 132 -9.86 15.80 3.86
N GLN A 133 -9.63 14.48 3.86
CA GLN A 133 -8.28 13.92 3.85
C GLN A 133 -7.61 14.10 2.50
N ILE A 134 -8.36 13.98 1.41
CA ILE A 134 -7.90 14.17 0.03
C ILE A 134 -7.46 15.62 -0.20
N ASP A 135 -8.27 16.60 0.23
CA ASP A 135 -7.93 18.03 0.15
C ASP A 135 -6.66 18.34 0.93
N ALA A 136 -6.54 17.78 2.15
CA ALA A 136 -5.35 17.94 2.97
C ALA A 136 -4.12 17.33 2.28
N ALA A 137 -4.21 16.12 1.72
CA ALA A 137 -3.15 15.47 0.96
C ALA A 137 -2.70 16.33 -0.24
N LYS A 138 -3.67 16.85 -1.01
CA LYS A 138 -3.37 17.76 -2.11
C LYS A 138 -2.68 19.03 -1.65
N SER A 139 -3.17 19.63 -0.56
CA SER A 139 -2.64 20.90 -0.03
C SER A 139 -1.20 20.84 0.43
N ILE A 140 -0.74 19.67 0.94
CA ILE A 140 0.65 19.47 1.35
C ILE A 140 1.57 19.08 0.19
N GLY A 141 1.01 18.80 -0.98
CA GLY A 141 1.77 18.46 -2.20
C GLY A 141 2.09 16.97 -2.33
N ALA A 142 1.28 16.08 -1.78
CA ALA A 142 1.37 14.65 -2.06
C ALA A 142 1.19 14.38 -3.57
N ASP A 143 1.85 13.34 -4.08
CA ASP A 143 1.76 12.91 -5.47
C ASP A 143 0.68 11.84 -5.64
N ILE A 144 0.53 11.02 -4.61
CA ILE A 144 -0.32 9.83 -4.59
C ILE A 144 -1.15 9.83 -3.30
N ILE A 145 -2.33 9.27 -3.36
CA ILE A 145 -3.04 8.78 -2.18
C ILE A 145 -3.32 7.30 -2.33
N GLU A 146 -3.24 6.57 -1.23
CA GLU A 146 -3.71 5.20 -1.14
C GLU A 146 -4.97 5.16 -0.28
N LEU A 147 -6.10 4.81 -0.90
CA LEU A 147 -7.39 4.72 -0.22
C LEU A 147 -7.46 3.42 0.60
N HIS A 148 -7.72 3.56 1.90
CA HIS A 148 -7.90 2.46 2.83
C HIS A 148 -9.15 1.65 2.48
N THR A 149 -8.99 0.36 2.17
CA THR A 149 -10.09 -0.55 1.81
C THR A 149 -10.48 -1.52 2.93
N GLY A 150 -9.83 -1.46 4.08
CA GLY A 150 -10.02 -2.44 5.16
C GLY A 150 -11.47 -2.54 5.62
N TYR A 151 -12.14 -1.43 5.89
CA TYR A 151 -13.54 -1.45 6.32
C TYR A 151 -14.47 -2.11 5.28
N PHE A 152 -14.24 -1.83 3.98
CA PHE A 152 -14.94 -2.53 2.90
C PHE A 152 -14.70 -4.04 2.97
N CYS A 153 -13.43 -4.45 3.14
CA CYS A 153 -13.06 -5.86 3.17
C CYS A 153 -13.67 -6.58 4.39
N ASP A 154 -13.67 -5.95 5.56
CA ASP A 154 -14.27 -6.49 6.77
C ASP A 154 -15.78 -6.74 6.61
N LEU A 155 -16.50 -5.79 6.04
CA LEU A 155 -17.92 -5.95 5.75
C LEU A 155 -18.18 -7.05 4.72
N TYR A 156 -17.35 -7.10 3.67
CA TYR A 156 -17.48 -8.12 2.62
C TYR A 156 -17.27 -9.54 3.19
N GLU A 157 -16.24 -9.75 3.99
CA GLU A 157 -15.95 -11.05 4.60
C GLU A 157 -17.02 -11.49 5.61
N ASN A 158 -17.63 -10.54 6.32
CA ASN A 158 -18.73 -10.79 7.24
C ASN A 158 -20.09 -10.91 6.52
N ASN A 159 -20.14 -10.87 5.19
CA ASN A 159 -21.37 -10.88 4.38
C ASN A 159 -22.35 -9.74 4.75
N ASP A 160 -21.84 -8.62 5.26
CA ASP A 160 -22.64 -7.45 5.55
C ASP A 160 -22.85 -6.61 4.28
N LYS A 161 -24.09 -6.54 3.81
CA LYS A 161 -24.43 -5.86 2.54
C LYS A 161 -24.09 -4.36 2.52
N ASN A 162 -23.78 -3.75 3.65
CA ASN A 162 -23.32 -2.38 3.73
C ASN A 162 -21.99 -2.17 2.97
N TYR A 163 -21.24 -3.24 2.66
CA TYR A 163 -20.04 -3.12 1.82
C TYR A 163 -20.34 -2.42 0.48
N ILE A 164 -21.57 -2.51 -0.05
CA ILE A 164 -21.96 -1.88 -1.32
C ILE A 164 -21.92 -0.35 -1.20
N GLU A 165 -22.37 0.21 -0.10
CA GLU A 165 -22.32 1.66 0.14
C GLU A 165 -20.88 2.15 0.37
N VAL A 166 -20.05 1.33 1.01
CA VAL A 166 -18.63 1.66 1.20
C VAL A 166 -17.89 1.70 -0.14
N ILE A 167 -18.18 0.78 -1.07
CA ILE A 167 -17.62 0.82 -2.42
C ILE A 167 -17.97 2.14 -3.13
N LYS A 168 -19.22 2.59 -3.04
CA LYS A 168 -19.65 3.87 -3.63
C LYS A 168 -18.88 5.06 -3.03
N THR A 169 -18.61 5.00 -1.72
CA THR A 169 -17.80 6.01 -1.03
C THR A 169 -16.36 6.02 -1.55
N ILE A 170 -15.75 4.83 -1.71
CA ILE A 170 -14.39 4.70 -2.26
C ILE A 170 -14.36 5.20 -3.71
N GLU A 171 -15.35 4.85 -4.53
CA GLU A 171 -15.45 5.29 -5.92
C GLU A 171 -15.58 6.82 -6.02
N LYS A 172 -16.43 7.43 -5.18
CA LYS A 172 -16.58 8.90 -5.11
C LYS A 172 -15.26 9.57 -4.73
N ALA A 173 -14.58 9.04 -3.70
CA ALA A 173 -13.30 9.55 -3.25
C ALA A 173 -12.21 9.42 -4.33
N ALA A 174 -12.14 8.28 -5.03
CA ALA A 174 -11.19 8.07 -6.12
C ALA A 174 -11.41 9.07 -7.28
N LYS A 175 -12.65 9.25 -7.70
CA LYS A 175 -13.02 10.26 -8.73
C LYS A 175 -12.67 11.68 -8.31
N TYR A 176 -12.91 12.02 -7.05
CA TYR A 176 -12.59 13.33 -6.49
C TYR A 176 -11.08 13.58 -6.49
N ALA A 177 -10.29 12.66 -5.95
CA ALA A 177 -8.84 12.76 -5.92
C ALA A 177 -8.22 12.86 -7.32
N PHE A 178 -8.71 12.06 -8.26
CA PHE A 178 -8.29 12.11 -9.66
C PHE A 178 -8.54 13.49 -10.28
N LYS A 179 -9.71 14.11 -10.05
CA LYS A 179 -10.01 15.47 -10.52
C LYS A 179 -9.05 16.52 -9.95
N LEU A 180 -8.55 16.32 -8.74
CA LEU A 180 -7.52 17.19 -8.13
C LEU A 180 -6.11 16.93 -8.67
N GLY A 181 -5.94 15.95 -9.58
CA GLY A 181 -4.64 15.60 -10.16
C GLY A 181 -3.76 14.80 -9.21
N LEU A 182 -4.34 14.05 -8.27
CA LEU A 182 -3.64 13.03 -7.48
C LEU A 182 -3.70 11.69 -8.21
N GLU A 183 -2.63 10.92 -8.15
CA GLU A 183 -2.68 9.53 -8.52
C GLU A 183 -3.34 8.74 -7.39
N VAL A 184 -4.23 7.80 -7.74
CA VAL A 184 -5.05 7.08 -6.77
C VAL A 184 -4.65 5.62 -6.75
N HIS A 185 -4.21 5.17 -5.59
CA HIS A 185 -4.00 3.77 -5.25
C HIS A 185 -5.04 3.32 -4.23
N ALA A 186 -5.12 2.02 -3.98
CA ALA A 186 -5.96 1.45 -2.92
C ALA A 186 -5.34 0.18 -2.36
N GLY A 187 -5.55 -0.08 -1.08
CA GLY A 187 -4.98 -1.25 -0.44
C GLY A 187 -5.57 -1.52 0.94
N HIS A 188 -5.06 -2.56 1.53
CA HIS A 188 -5.40 -3.12 2.84
C HIS A 188 -6.66 -4.00 2.83
N GLY A 189 -6.48 -5.27 3.14
CA GLY A 189 -7.56 -6.26 3.32
C GLY A 189 -8.07 -6.92 2.04
N LEU A 190 -7.64 -6.48 0.86
CA LEU A 190 -8.13 -7.04 -0.42
C LEU A 190 -7.74 -8.52 -0.59
N THR A 191 -8.74 -9.34 -0.97
CA THR A 191 -8.62 -10.76 -1.29
C THR A 191 -9.00 -11.02 -2.74
N THR A 192 -8.77 -12.24 -3.24
CA THR A 192 -9.22 -12.66 -4.59
C THR A 192 -10.73 -12.56 -4.77
N GLY A 193 -11.51 -12.63 -3.67
CA GLY A 193 -12.96 -12.45 -3.69
C GLY A 193 -13.41 -10.99 -3.78
N SER A 194 -12.71 -10.08 -3.09
CA SER A 194 -13.11 -8.68 -2.96
C SER A 194 -12.44 -7.74 -3.97
N VAL A 195 -11.24 -8.09 -4.49
CA VAL A 195 -10.42 -7.22 -5.34
C VAL A 195 -11.15 -6.72 -6.59
N GLY A 196 -12.07 -7.55 -7.14
CA GLY A 196 -12.82 -7.20 -8.34
C GLY A 196 -13.67 -5.93 -8.19
N TYR A 197 -14.22 -5.69 -7.01
CA TYR A 197 -15.03 -4.49 -6.74
C TYR A 197 -14.20 -3.21 -6.84
N ILE A 198 -13.03 -3.19 -6.24
CA ILE A 198 -12.12 -2.05 -6.24
C ILE A 198 -11.47 -1.86 -7.61
N SER A 199 -11.13 -2.97 -8.30
CA SER A 199 -10.52 -2.94 -9.62
C SER A 199 -11.42 -2.32 -10.70
N LYS A 200 -12.73 -2.33 -10.54
CA LYS A 200 -13.69 -1.67 -11.47
C LYS A 200 -13.59 -0.14 -11.44
N ILE A 201 -13.08 0.44 -10.36
CA ILE A 201 -12.92 1.89 -10.23
C ILE A 201 -11.72 2.33 -11.08
N ARG A 202 -11.98 3.04 -12.18
CA ARG A 202 -10.99 3.36 -13.23
C ARG A 202 -9.89 4.31 -12.77
N GLU A 203 -10.21 5.17 -11.84
CA GLU A 203 -9.32 6.17 -11.27
C GLU A 203 -8.23 5.54 -10.42
N ILE A 204 -8.48 4.35 -9.86
CA ILE A 204 -7.48 3.59 -9.09
C ILE A 204 -6.48 2.96 -10.06
N LYS A 205 -5.21 3.36 -9.98
CA LYS A 205 -4.12 2.93 -10.86
C LYS A 205 -3.35 1.74 -10.34
N GLU A 206 -3.21 1.65 -9.04
CA GLU A 206 -2.42 0.62 -8.37
C GLU A 206 -3.18 0.04 -7.17
N LEU A 207 -2.99 -1.26 -6.93
CA LEU A 207 -3.50 -1.97 -5.76
C LEU A 207 -2.32 -2.53 -4.97
N ASN A 208 -2.25 -2.17 -3.68
CA ASN A 208 -1.26 -2.68 -2.75
C ASN A 208 -1.84 -3.84 -1.95
N ILE A 209 -1.39 -5.06 -2.25
CA ILE A 209 -1.95 -6.30 -1.69
C ILE A 209 -0.83 -7.15 -1.13
N GLY A 210 -0.95 -7.54 0.14
CA GLY A 210 0.05 -8.35 0.84
C GLY A 210 -0.54 -9.62 1.43
N HIS A 211 -1.25 -9.50 2.54
CA HIS A 211 -1.65 -10.63 3.38
C HIS A 211 -2.34 -11.76 2.58
N ALA A 212 -3.32 -11.45 1.75
CA ALA A 212 -4.06 -12.45 0.96
C ALA A 212 -3.13 -13.22 0.00
N ILE A 213 -2.24 -12.51 -0.71
CA ILE A 213 -1.29 -13.14 -1.64
C ILE A 213 -0.36 -14.10 -0.89
N ILE A 214 0.18 -13.68 0.26
CA ILE A 214 1.08 -14.53 1.05
C ILE A 214 0.34 -15.71 1.67
N SER A 215 -0.89 -15.51 2.15
CA SER A 215 -1.72 -16.60 2.67
C SER A 215 -2.03 -17.64 1.59
N ASP A 216 -2.47 -17.22 0.42
CA ASP A 216 -2.76 -18.11 -0.71
C ASP A 216 -1.50 -18.83 -1.18
N SER A 217 -0.33 -18.18 -1.08
CA SER A 217 0.95 -18.76 -1.49
C SER A 217 1.36 -20.01 -0.71
N ILE A 218 0.84 -20.20 0.49
CA ILE A 218 1.07 -21.41 1.30
C ILE A 218 0.54 -22.66 0.58
N PHE A 219 -0.52 -22.51 -0.20
CA PHE A 219 -1.20 -23.63 -0.86
C PHE A 219 -0.83 -23.77 -2.34
N MET A 220 -0.48 -22.67 -3.02
CA MET A 220 -0.27 -22.68 -4.47
C MET A 220 1.06 -22.08 -4.93
N GLY A 221 1.92 -21.70 -3.99
CA GLY A 221 3.15 -20.97 -4.27
C GLY A 221 2.92 -19.49 -4.56
N LEU A 222 3.94 -18.66 -4.33
CA LEU A 222 3.81 -17.20 -4.45
C LEU A 222 3.49 -16.77 -5.89
N GLY A 223 4.10 -17.39 -6.89
CA GLY A 223 3.82 -17.11 -8.31
C GLY A 223 2.37 -17.35 -8.66
N GLY A 224 1.84 -18.53 -8.31
CA GLY A 224 0.44 -18.88 -8.58
C GLY A 224 -0.57 -17.95 -7.90
N ALA A 225 -0.30 -17.56 -6.64
CA ALA A 225 -1.16 -16.61 -5.92
C ALA A 225 -1.21 -15.23 -6.60
N ILE A 226 -0.06 -14.75 -7.09
CA ILE A 226 0.02 -13.48 -7.84
C ILE A 226 -0.72 -13.56 -9.17
N GLU A 227 -0.53 -14.65 -9.93
CA GLU A 227 -1.19 -14.85 -11.21
C GLU A 227 -2.71 -14.86 -11.09
N ILE A 228 -3.26 -15.57 -10.07
CA ILE A 228 -4.69 -15.60 -9.79
C ILE A 228 -5.19 -14.20 -9.41
N MET A 229 -4.49 -13.49 -8.53
CA MET A 229 -4.85 -12.13 -8.14
C MET A 229 -4.88 -11.20 -9.36
N LYS A 230 -3.86 -11.24 -10.21
CA LYS A 230 -3.80 -10.45 -11.46
C LYS A 230 -4.92 -10.82 -12.44
N GLN A 231 -5.24 -12.09 -12.53
CA GLN A 231 -6.38 -12.53 -13.36
C GLN A 231 -7.69 -11.92 -12.89
N LYS A 232 -7.97 -11.94 -11.56
CA LYS A 232 -9.17 -11.32 -10.97
C LYS A 232 -9.25 -9.82 -11.23
N ILE A 233 -8.13 -9.12 -11.10
CA ILE A 233 -8.03 -7.69 -11.43
C ILE A 233 -8.34 -7.44 -12.90
N LYS A 234 -7.74 -8.22 -13.80
CA LYS A 234 -7.93 -8.10 -15.25
C LYS A 234 -9.39 -8.40 -15.65
N GLU A 235 -9.97 -9.47 -15.15
CA GLU A 235 -11.37 -9.82 -15.40
C GLU A 235 -12.30 -8.66 -15.01
N ALA A 236 -12.12 -8.10 -13.81
CA ALA A 236 -12.94 -6.99 -13.33
C ALA A 236 -12.81 -5.72 -14.20
N ARG A 237 -11.64 -5.47 -14.79
CA ARG A 237 -11.39 -4.34 -15.71
C ARG A 237 -12.01 -4.53 -17.09
N LEU A 238 -12.20 -5.78 -17.54
CA LEU A 238 -12.79 -6.11 -18.83
C LEU A 238 -14.32 -6.08 -18.81
N TYR A 239 -14.93 -6.50 -17.70
CA TYR A 239 -16.39 -6.46 -17.54
C TYR A 239 -16.85 -5.02 -17.34
N ARG A 240 -17.28 -4.39 -18.44
CA ARG A 240 -18.02 -3.13 -18.40
C ARG A 240 -19.48 -3.46 -18.06
N ALA A 241 -19.96 -2.94 -16.95
CA ALA A 241 -21.40 -2.81 -16.73
C ALA A 241 -21.95 -1.70 -17.61
#